data_23f53d8b895a9cecf35e7f173fbe2d07
#
_entry.id   23f53d8b895a9cecf35e7f173fbe2d07
#
_cell.length_a   1.000
_cell.length_b   1.000
_cell.length_c   1.000
_cell.angle_alpha   90.00
_cell.angle_beta   90.00
_cell.angle_gamma   90.00
#
_symmetry.space_group_name_H-M   'P 1'
#
loop_
_entity.id
_entity.type
_entity.pdbx_description
1 polymer ?
#
loop_
_entity_poly.entity_id
_entity_poly.type
_entity_poly.pdbx_seq_one_letter_code
_entity_poly.pdbx_strand_id
1 'polypeptide(L)'
;MADKKLVAYFSANGGTTKAMAERLAHAVGADVYEIAPAVPYTEADLDWRDECSRSTLEMKDPSSRPAIAGELPDLSGYGEVFIGFPIWWYVAPTIVDTFVEGADLAGKKIALFATSGESDMGKSQAVLEPLAPAAEWVGSKRFEADASEEVLRAWAEELGL
;
A
#
# COMPACT_ATOMS: atom_id res chain seq x y z
N MET A 1 24.60 -4.47 1.90
CA MET A 1 23.93 -3.52 1.00
C MET A 1 22.46 -3.85 0.89
N ALA A 2 21.62 -2.84 0.96
CA ALA A 2 20.18 -3.01 0.88
C ALA A 2 19.77 -3.00 -0.60
N ASP A 3 19.79 -4.15 -1.23
CA ASP A 3 19.47 -4.29 -2.66
C ASP A 3 18.24 -5.17 -2.92
N LYS A 4 17.59 -5.68 -1.87
CA LYS A 4 16.34 -6.41 -2.02
C LYS A 4 15.18 -5.46 -2.21
N LYS A 5 14.10 -6.00 -2.79
CA LYS A 5 12.84 -5.29 -2.99
C LYS A 5 11.75 -5.95 -2.18
N LEU A 6 10.85 -5.15 -1.64
CA LEU A 6 9.69 -5.64 -0.89
C LEU A 6 8.41 -5.05 -1.47
N VAL A 7 7.38 -5.88 -1.61
CA VAL A 7 6.04 -5.41 -1.91
C VAL A 7 5.21 -5.58 -0.63
N ALA A 8 4.87 -4.49 0.01
CA ALA A 8 3.98 -4.46 1.16
C ALA A 8 2.59 -4.03 0.69
N TYR A 9 1.54 -4.73 1.12
CA TYR A 9 0.21 -4.42 0.63
C TYR A 9 -0.84 -4.61 1.72
N PHE A 10 -1.90 -3.82 1.63
CA PHE A 10 -3.15 -4.05 2.34
C PHE A 10 -4.22 -4.41 1.32
N SER A 11 -4.95 -5.50 1.56
CA SER A 11 -6.03 -5.94 0.69
C SER A 11 -7.30 -6.15 1.51
N ALA A 12 -8.40 -5.56 1.05
CA ALA A 12 -9.71 -5.78 1.64
C ALA A 12 -10.34 -7.05 1.04
N ASN A 13 -11.61 -7.30 1.34
CA ASN A 13 -12.34 -8.43 0.77
C ASN A 13 -12.29 -8.42 -0.76
N GLY A 14 -12.15 -9.60 -1.36
CA GLY A 14 -12.01 -9.76 -2.81
C GLY A 14 -10.59 -10.00 -3.28
N GLY A 15 -9.59 -9.54 -2.53
CA GLY A 15 -8.19 -9.86 -2.79
C GLY A 15 -7.58 -9.25 -4.05
N THR A 16 -8.17 -8.20 -4.61
CA THR A 16 -7.67 -7.57 -5.83
C THR A 16 -6.27 -7.00 -5.63
N THR A 17 -6.05 -6.26 -4.54
CA THR A 17 -4.75 -5.69 -4.22
C THR A 17 -3.74 -6.80 -3.93
N LYS A 18 -4.15 -7.86 -3.24
CA LYS A 18 -3.29 -9.01 -2.97
C LYS A 18 -2.79 -9.64 -4.27
N ALA A 19 -3.70 -9.92 -5.21
CA ALA A 19 -3.35 -10.49 -6.50
C ALA A 19 -2.39 -9.59 -7.28
N MET A 20 -2.62 -8.28 -7.24
CA MET A 20 -1.75 -7.29 -7.89
C MET A 20 -0.37 -7.28 -7.25
N ALA A 21 -0.31 -7.29 -5.91
CA ALA A 21 0.95 -7.28 -5.16
C ALA A 21 1.80 -8.52 -5.49
N GLU A 22 1.18 -9.69 -5.53
CA GLU A 22 1.88 -10.93 -5.87
C GLU A 22 2.40 -10.90 -7.32
N ARG A 23 1.61 -10.34 -8.22
CA ARG A 23 2.00 -10.21 -9.63
C ARG A 23 3.17 -9.24 -9.79
N LEU A 24 3.12 -8.11 -9.11
CA LEU A 24 4.22 -7.13 -9.12
C LEU A 24 5.48 -7.74 -8.52
N ALA A 25 5.36 -8.42 -7.39
CA ALA A 25 6.50 -9.06 -6.73
C ALA A 25 7.19 -10.07 -7.65
N HIS A 26 6.40 -10.86 -8.36
CA HIS A 26 6.94 -11.81 -9.34
C HIS A 26 7.64 -11.07 -10.49
N ALA A 27 7.04 -9.98 -10.98
CA ALA A 27 7.57 -9.22 -12.10
C ALA A 27 8.92 -8.57 -11.80
N VAL A 28 9.14 -8.10 -10.57
CA VAL A 28 10.36 -7.37 -10.18
C VAL A 28 11.30 -8.18 -9.29
N GLY A 29 10.94 -9.41 -8.95
CA GLY A 29 11.77 -10.24 -8.08
C GLY A 29 11.79 -9.79 -6.62
N ALA A 30 10.65 -9.35 -6.11
CA ALA A 30 10.51 -8.83 -4.76
C ALA A 30 9.93 -9.86 -3.79
N ASP A 31 10.21 -9.69 -2.51
CA ASP A 31 9.50 -10.39 -1.44
C ASP A 31 8.15 -9.71 -1.19
N VAL A 32 7.24 -10.40 -0.51
CA VAL A 32 5.87 -9.90 -0.26
C VAL A 32 5.61 -9.87 1.25
N TYR A 33 5.01 -8.78 1.71
CA TYR A 33 4.55 -8.63 3.09
C TYR A 33 3.10 -8.13 3.09
N GLU A 34 2.22 -8.84 3.79
CA GLU A 34 0.84 -8.40 3.94
C GLU A 34 0.70 -7.47 5.14
N ILE A 35 0.16 -6.27 4.90
CA ILE A 35 -0.24 -5.34 5.97
C ILE A 35 -1.60 -5.83 6.47
N ALA A 36 -1.59 -6.82 7.36
CA ALA A 36 -2.81 -7.45 7.84
C ALA A 36 -3.34 -6.71 9.07
N PRO A 37 -4.63 -6.33 9.10
CA PRO A 37 -5.19 -5.68 10.28
C PRO A 37 -5.27 -6.67 11.45
N ALA A 38 -4.98 -6.18 12.66
CA ALA A 38 -5.08 -7.01 13.86
C ALA A 38 -6.52 -7.51 14.06
N VAL A 39 -7.49 -6.69 13.67
CA VAL A 39 -8.90 -7.07 13.62
C VAL A 39 -9.33 -7.04 12.16
N PRO A 40 -9.57 -8.19 11.53
CA PRO A 40 -9.94 -8.23 10.10
C PRO A 40 -11.21 -7.44 9.80
N TYR A 41 -11.27 -6.89 8.60
CA TYR A 41 -12.47 -6.19 8.14
C TYR A 41 -13.53 -7.18 7.69
N THR A 42 -14.76 -7.01 8.16
CA THR A 42 -15.92 -7.76 7.70
C THR A 42 -16.58 -7.02 6.53
N GLU A 43 -17.55 -7.65 5.87
CA GLU A 43 -18.33 -6.99 4.82
C GLU A 43 -19.03 -5.74 5.36
N ALA A 44 -19.58 -5.81 6.57
CA ALA A 44 -20.22 -4.67 7.21
C ALA A 44 -19.21 -3.55 7.49
N ASP A 45 -17.99 -3.90 7.91
CA ASP A 45 -16.92 -2.93 8.14
C ASP A 45 -16.54 -2.17 6.88
N LEU A 46 -16.68 -2.80 5.71
CA LEU A 46 -16.28 -2.25 4.42
C LEU A 46 -17.44 -1.55 3.69
N ASP A 47 -18.63 -1.49 4.28
CA ASP A 47 -19.78 -0.87 3.65
C ASP A 47 -19.62 0.66 3.62
N TRP A 48 -19.12 1.17 2.49
CA TRP A 48 -18.89 2.60 2.31
C TRP A 48 -20.16 3.42 2.29
N ARG A 49 -21.33 2.78 2.14
CA ARG A 49 -22.64 3.44 2.16
C ARG A 49 -23.13 3.69 3.58
N ASP A 50 -22.61 2.95 4.54
CA ASP A 50 -22.96 3.09 5.95
C ASP A 50 -22.02 4.11 6.60
N GLU A 51 -22.57 5.25 7.03
CA GLU A 51 -21.80 6.32 7.67
C GLU A 51 -21.16 5.89 8.98
N CYS A 52 -21.64 4.81 9.59
CA CYS A 52 -21.14 4.28 10.85
C CYS A 52 -20.27 3.04 10.68
N SER A 53 -20.01 2.59 9.44
CA SER A 53 -19.14 1.45 9.23
C SER A 53 -17.71 1.77 9.64
N ARG A 54 -16.94 0.74 9.99
CA ARG A 54 -15.55 0.88 10.43
C ARG A 54 -14.71 1.64 9.42
N SER A 55 -14.78 1.26 8.14
CA SER A 55 -14.00 1.93 7.09
C SER A 55 -14.37 3.41 6.96
N THR A 56 -15.66 3.72 7.01
CA THR A 56 -16.12 5.11 6.92
C THR A 56 -15.60 5.93 8.10
N LEU A 57 -15.70 5.40 9.32
CA LEU A 57 -15.23 6.11 10.52
C LEU A 57 -13.72 6.33 10.50
N GLU A 58 -12.96 5.30 10.07
CA GLU A 58 -11.51 5.42 9.94
C GLU A 58 -11.12 6.47 8.92
N MET A 59 -11.80 6.51 7.78
CA MET A 59 -11.46 7.46 6.71
C MET A 59 -11.90 8.89 7.00
N LYS A 60 -12.87 9.09 7.88
CA LYS A 60 -13.24 10.43 8.35
C LYS A 60 -12.26 11.00 9.37
N ASP A 61 -11.44 10.15 9.96
CA ASP A 61 -10.43 10.54 10.95
C ASP A 61 -9.03 10.32 10.38
N PRO A 62 -8.37 11.37 9.85
CA PRO A 62 -7.02 11.22 9.28
C PRO A 62 -5.97 10.77 10.30
N SER A 63 -6.25 10.89 11.59
CA SER A 63 -5.34 10.41 12.65
C SER A 63 -5.59 8.96 13.04
N SER A 64 -6.57 8.31 12.43
CA SER A 64 -6.86 6.90 12.68
C SER A 64 -5.65 6.04 12.35
N ARG A 65 -5.33 5.09 13.23
CA ARG A 65 -4.19 4.18 13.04
C ARG A 65 -4.59 2.76 13.43
N PRO A 66 -5.34 2.06 12.57
CA PRO A 66 -5.70 0.66 12.83
C PRO A 66 -4.45 -0.17 13.10
N ALA A 67 -4.51 -1.04 14.10
CA ALA A 67 -3.38 -1.88 14.47
C ALA A 67 -3.12 -2.95 13.40
N ILE A 68 -1.85 -3.25 13.18
CA ILE A 68 -1.39 -4.29 12.25
C ILE A 68 -1.11 -5.57 13.05
N ALA A 69 -1.56 -6.72 12.52
CA ALA A 69 -1.32 -8.02 13.15
C ALA A 69 0.17 -8.37 13.06
N GLY A 70 0.69 -8.91 14.16
CA GLY A 70 2.09 -9.35 14.22
C GLY A 70 3.08 -8.19 14.29
N GLU A 71 4.33 -8.49 14.01
CA GLU A 71 5.40 -7.50 14.01
C GLU A 71 5.62 -6.95 12.61
N LEU A 72 6.09 -5.69 12.54
CA LEU A 72 6.49 -5.11 11.26
C LEU A 72 7.76 -5.82 10.77
N PRO A 73 7.94 -5.93 9.43
CA PRO A 73 9.09 -6.63 8.88
C PRO A 73 10.40 -5.87 9.16
N ASP A 74 11.49 -6.62 9.27
CA ASP A 74 12.83 -6.03 9.31
C ASP A 74 13.20 -5.60 7.90
N LEU A 75 13.29 -4.30 7.66
CA LEU A 75 13.54 -3.72 6.35
C LEU A 75 15.02 -3.44 6.09
N SER A 76 15.91 -3.82 6.99
CA SER A 76 17.35 -3.49 6.87
C SER A 76 18.01 -4.03 5.58
N GLY A 77 17.48 -5.14 5.04
CA GLY A 77 18.00 -5.71 3.79
C GLY A 77 17.32 -5.20 2.52
N TYR A 78 16.38 -4.27 2.64
CA TYR A 78 15.59 -3.79 1.50
C TYR A 78 15.95 -2.34 1.16
N GLY A 79 16.22 -2.08 -0.11
CA GLY A 79 16.49 -0.73 -0.61
C GLY A 79 15.28 -0.09 -1.28
N GLU A 80 14.32 -0.90 -1.69
CA GLU A 80 13.14 -0.46 -2.43
C GLU A 80 11.90 -1.12 -1.85
N VAL A 81 10.85 -0.32 -1.60
CA VAL A 81 9.59 -0.81 -1.05
C VAL A 81 8.44 -0.30 -1.91
N PHE A 82 7.67 -1.24 -2.45
CA PHE A 82 6.41 -0.94 -3.12
C PHE A 82 5.30 -1.09 -2.09
N ILE A 83 4.42 -0.11 -1.99
CA ILE A 83 3.30 -0.15 -1.05
C ILE A 83 2.00 -0.12 -1.85
N GLY A 84 1.19 -1.16 -1.70
CA GLY A 84 -0.06 -1.32 -2.44
C GLY A 84 -1.30 -1.31 -1.56
N PHE A 85 -2.38 -0.73 -2.09
CA PHE A 85 -3.62 -0.57 -1.34
C PHE A 85 -4.81 -0.28 -2.27
N PRO A 86 -6.05 -0.55 -1.83
CA PRO A 86 -7.22 -0.04 -2.53
C PRO A 86 -7.42 1.44 -2.19
N ILE A 87 -8.01 2.18 -3.11
CA ILE A 87 -8.32 3.60 -2.85
C ILE A 87 -9.66 3.69 -2.13
N TRP A 88 -9.67 4.34 -0.96
CA TRP A 88 -10.87 4.64 -0.18
C TRP A 88 -11.01 6.16 -0.07
N TRP A 89 -12.09 6.71 -0.61
CA TRP A 89 -12.34 8.16 -0.57
C TRP A 89 -11.12 8.97 -1.01
N TYR A 90 -10.53 8.60 -2.17
CA TYR A 90 -9.42 9.32 -2.82
C TYR A 90 -8.08 9.27 -2.08
N VAL A 91 -7.95 8.43 -1.06
CA VAL A 91 -6.68 8.24 -0.34
C VAL A 91 -6.48 6.77 0.03
N ALA A 92 -5.26 6.43 0.48
CA ALA A 92 -4.98 5.11 1.02
C ALA A 92 -5.76 4.89 2.32
N PRO A 93 -6.18 3.65 2.63
CA PRO A 93 -6.74 3.33 3.94
C PRO A 93 -5.77 3.68 5.06
N THR A 94 -6.28 4.12 6.20
CA THR A 94 -5.42 4.60 7.30
C THR A 94 -4.52 3.52 7.92
N ILE A 95 -4.81 2.23 7.70
CA ILE A 95 -3.89 1.16 8.11
C ILE A 95 -2.55 1.26 7.35
N VAL A 96 -2.56 1.78 6.14
CA VAL A 96 -1.32 2.05 5.38
C VAL A 96 -0.50 3.14 6.07
N ASP A 97 -1.16 4.16 6.61
CA ASP A 97 -0.51 5.19 7.41
C ASP A 97 0.19 4.57 8.63
N THR A 98 -0.48 3.60 9.30
CA THR A 98 0.10 2.86 10.40
C THR A 98 1.41 2.19 9.99
N PHE A 99 1.42 1.54 8.84
CA PHE A 99 2.60 0.86 8.32
C PHE A 99 3.73 1.86 8.02
N VAL A 100 3.41 2.93 7.30
CA VAL A 100 4.41 3.93 6.88
C VAL A 100 5.07 4.60 8.09
N GLU A 101 4.29 4.92 9.11
CA GLU A 101 4.84 5.51 10.34
C GLU A 101 5.67 4.55 11.16
N GLY A 102 5.25 3.27 11.20
CA GLY A 102 5.90 2.27 12.06
C GLY A 102 7.12 1.60 11.44
N ALA A 103 7.18 1.51 10.11
CA ALA A 103 8.28 0.85 9.40
C ALA A 103 9.47 1.80 9.23
N ASP A 104 10.68 1.24 9.27
CA ASP A 104 11.88 2.03 9.02
C ASP A 104 12.12 2.17 7.53
N LEU A 105 11.62 3.25 6.95
CA LEU A 105 11.71 3.54 5.52
C LEU A 105 12.84 4.53 5.17
N ALA A 106 13.60 4.99 6.14
CA ALA A 106 14.65 5.99 5.92
C ALA A 106 15.67 5.52 4.87
N GLY A 107 15.93 6.38 3.90
CA GLY A 107 16.91 6.10 2.85
C GLY A 107 16.45 5.13 1.77
N LYS A 108 15.21 4.64 1.84
CA LYS A 108 14.68 3.69 0.88
C LYS A 108 13.87 4.39 -0.21
N LYS A 109 13.83 3.79 -1.39
CA LYS A 109 12.98 4.25 -2.48
C LYS A 109 11.60 3.65 -2.30
N ILE A 110 10.57 4.50 -2.28
CA ILE A 110 9.18 4.09 -2.06
C ILE A 110 8.36 4.38 -3.31
N ALA A 111 7.66 3.36 -3.78
CA ALA A 111 6.70 3.50 -4.88
C ALA A 111 5.33 3.02 -4.40
N LEU A 112 4.30 3.80 -4.67
CA LEU A 112 2.94 3.46 -4.32
C LEU A 112 2.20 2.90 -5.52
N PHE A 113 1.42 1.84 -5.32
CA PHE A 113 0.49 1.37 -6.35
C PHE A 113 -0.87 1.15 -5.70
N ALA A 114 -1.91 1.37 -6.48
CA ALA A 114 -3.27 1.21 -5.98
C ALA A 114 -4.11 0.44 -6.98
N THR A 115 -5.12 -0.24 -6.46
CA THR A 115 -6.14 -0.89 -7.26
C THR A 115 -7.44 -0.13 -7.09
N SER A 116 -8.06 0.24 -8.21
CA SER A 116 -9.33 0.95 -8.20
C SER A 116 -9.96 0.80 -9.58
N GLY A 117 -11.28 0.69 -9.61
CA GLY A 117 -12.01 0.65 -10.87
C GLY A 117 -12.10 1.99 -11.57
N GLU A 118 -12.22 3.08 -10.84
CA GLU A 118 -12.47 4.41 -11.38
C GLU A 118 -11.65 5.54 -10.75
N SER A 119 -11.33 5.42 -9.45
CA SER A 119 -10.57 6.47 -8.76
C SER A 119 -9.09 6.43 -9.13
N ASP A 120 -8.47 7.59 -9.26
CA ASP A 120 -7.00 7.68 -9.39
C ASP A 120 -6.34 7.62 -8.01
N MET A 121 -5.03 7.89 -7.93
CA MET A 121 -4.29 7.88 -6.65
C MET A 121 -4.78 8.96 -5.67
N GLY A 122 -5.49 9.97 -6.15
CA GLY A 122 -5.99 11.05 -5.33
C GLY A 122 -4.86 11.72 -4.55
N LYS A 123 -5.06 11.83 -3.24
CA LYS A 123 -4.10 12.48 -2.33
C LYS A 123 -3.22 11.47 -1.58
N SER A 124 -3.20 10.20 -1.99
CA SER A 124 -2.51 9.14 -1.25
C SER A 124 -1.04 9.47 -0.98
N GLN A 125 -0.27 9.84 -1.99
CA GLN A 125 1.14 10.17 -1.80
C GLN A 125 1.30 11.42 -0.92
N ALA A 126 0.50 12.45 -1.15
CA ALA A 126 0.56 13.69 -0.37
C ALA A 126 0.28 13.46 1.12
N VAL A 127 -0.55 12.47 1.46
CA VAL A 127 -0.85 12.11 2.83
C VAL A 127 0.25 11.24 3.45
N LEU A 128 0.78 10.27 2.69
CA LEU A 128 1.75 9.30 3.20
C LEU A 128 3.18 9.83 3.27
N GLU A 129 3.59 10.64 2.30
CA GLU A 129 4.96 11.13 2.21
C GLU A 129 5.44 11.86 3.48
N PRO A 130 4.65 12.75 4.09
CA PRO A 130 5.07 13.42 5.34
C PRO A 130 5.25 12.47 6.52
N LEU A 131 4.71 11.26 6.47
CA LEU A 131 4.82 10.28 7.55
C LEU A 131 6.19 9.58 7.53
N ALA A 132 6.90 9.61 6.40
CA ALA A 132 8.24 9.04 6.27
C ALA A 132 9.11 9.97 5.41
N PRO A 133 9.43 11.17 5.89
CA PRO A 133 10.12 12.18 5.08
C PRO A 133 11.57 11.82 4.77
N ALA A 134 12.17 10.89 5.50
CA ALA A 134 13.53 10.43 5.24
C ALA A 134 13.62 9.40 4.11
N ALA A 135 12.49 8.93 3.59
CA ALA A 135 12.44 8.02 2.45
C ALA A 135 12.43 8.83 1.14
N GLU A 136 12.83 8.19 0.06
CA GLU A 136 12.75 8.77 -1.28
C GLU A 136 11.49 8.26 -1.97
N TRP A 137 10.49 9.12 -2.12
CA TRP A 137 9.21 8.79 -2.74
C TRP A 137 9.32 8.98 -4.25
N VAL A 138 9.47 7.87 -5.00
CA VAL A 138 9.81 7.93 -6.44
C VAL A 138 8.61 7.95 -7.35
N GLY A 139 7.44 7.54 -6.90
CA GLY A 139 6.23 7.63 -7.72
C GLY A 139 5.04 6.90 -7.15
N SER A 140 3.91 7.07 -7.83
CA SER A 140 2.66 6.42 -7.49
C SER A 140 1.83 6.21 -8.74
N LYS A 141 1.08 5.10 -8.79
CA LYS A 141 0.22 4.82 -9.94
C LYS A 141 -0.93 3.89 -9.56
N ARG A 142 -2.10 4.18 -10.11
CA ARG A 142 -3.25 3.29 -10.05
C ARG A 142 -3.19 2.30 -11.21
N PHE A 143 -3.54 1.05 -10.93
CA PHE A 143 -3.65 0.01 -11.95
C PHE A 143 -5.05 -0.57 -11.94
N GLU A 144 -5.51 -1.03 -13.09
CA GLU A 144 -6.71 -1.85 -13.18
C GLU A 144 -6.38 -3.27 -12.69
N ALA A 145 -7.41 -3.99 -12.22
CA ALA A 145 -7.23 -5.30 -11.61
C ALA A 145 -6.55 -6.32 -12.53
N ASP A 146 -6.66 -6.15 -13.84
CA ASP A 146 -6.10 -7.04 -14.85
C ASP A 146 -4.74 -6.62 -15.39
N ALA A 147 -4.09 -5.62 -14.80
CA ALA A 147 -2.77 -5.18 -15.23
C ALA A 147 -1.79 -6.36 -15.27
N SER A 148 -1.07 -6.52 -16.39
CA SER A 148 -0.16 -7.62 -16.58
C SER A 148 1.18 -7.40 -15.89
N GLU A 149 1.95 -8.49 -15.71
CA GLU A 149 3.31 -8.39 -15.19
C GLU A 149 4.19 -7.47 -16.03
N GLU A 150 4.00 -7.48 -17.36
CA GLU A 150 4.76 -6.62 -18.26
C GLU A 150 4.49 -5.14 -17.98
N VAL A 151 3.23 -4.78 -17.76
CA VAL A 151 2.83 -3.41 -17.43
C VAL A 151 3.43 -3.00 -16.09
N LEU A 152 3.38 -3.88 -15.09
CA LEU A 152 3.91 -3.61 -13.76
C LEU A 152 5.43 -3.47 -13.80
N ARG A 153 6.10 -4.35 -14.54
CA ARG A 153 7.57 -4.29 -14.70
C ARG A 153 8.00 -3.01 -15.39
N ALA A 154 7.31 -2.64 -16.47
CA ALA A 154 7.61 -1.42 -17.20
C ALA A 154 7.48 -0.18 -16.31
N TRP A 155 6.46 -0.14 -15.47
CA TRP A 155 6.28 0.95 -14.52
C TRP A 155 7.44 1.03 -13.52
N ALA A 156 7.84 -0.12 -12.96
CA ALA A 156 8.96 -0.17 -12.04
C ALA A 156 10.26 0.32 -12.70
N GLU A 157 10.51 -0.13 -13.92
CA GLU A 157 11.69 0.29 -14.69
C GLU A 157 11.70 1.80 -14.96
N GLU A 158 10.54 2.40 -15.26
CA GLU A 158 10.44 3.85 -15.42
C GLU A 158 10.85 4.60 -14.15
N LEU A 159 10.61 4.03 -12.99
CA LEU A 159 10.97 4.62 -11.70
C LEU A 159 12.42 4.33 -11.30
N GLY A 160 13.14 3.53 -12.08
CA GLY A 160 14.49 3.13 -11.75
C GLY A 160 14.58 2.01 -10.71
N LEU A 161 13.51 1.24 -10.58
CA LEU A 161 13.41 0.17 -9.58
C LEU A 161 13.59 -1.22 -10.16
#